data_90c077902d1e2a1da8cb391181a7c7c7
#
_entry.id   90c077902d1e2a1da8cb391181a7c7c7
#
_cell.length_a   1.000
_cell.length_b   1.000
_cell.length_c   1.000
_cell.angle_alpha   90.00
_cell.angle_beta   90.00
_cell.angle_gamma   90.00
#
_symmetry.space_group_name_H-M   'P 1'
#
loop_
_entity.id
_entity.type
_entity.pdbx_description
1 polymer ?
#
loop_
_entity_poly.entity_id
_entity_poly.type
_entity_poly.pdbx_seq_one_letter_code
_entity_poly.pdbx_strand_id
1 'polypeptide(L)' 'MERMPFNTSKLPTAPKRYDVFLHDLWLGTSEAVSPEKAINNVVWTHGLYGILTRSELNELYAREAA' A
#
# COMPACT_ATOMS: atom_id res chain seq x y z
N MET A 1 -14.45 29.73 -1.01
CA MET A 1 -14.33 29.43 -0.87
C MET A 1 -13.92 28.73 -0.98
N GLU A 2 -14.09 28.70 -1.04
CA GLU A 2 -13.97 27.98 -0.98
C GLU A 2 -13.56 27.17 -1.18
N ARG A 3 -13.45 27.01 -1.26
CA ARG A 3 -13.07 26.34 -1.34
C ARG A 3 -12.69 25.44 -1.23
N MET A 4 -12.70 25.15 -1.08
CA MET A 4 -12.42 24.42 -0.84
C MET A 4 -12.32 23.55 -0.73
N PRO A 5 -12.47 23.25 -0.66
CA PRO A 5 -12.35 22.55 -0.45
C PRO A 5 -12.17 21.63 -0.68
N PHE A 6 -12.06 21.39 -0.82
CA PHE A 6 -11.84 20.56 -0.86
C PHE A 6 -11.93 19.79 -0.45
N ASN A 7 -12.11 19.56 -0.20
CA ASN A 7 -12.21 19.07 0.30
C ASN A 7 -11.87 18.23 0.83
N THR A 8 -12.02 18.22 0.97
CA THR A 8 -11.37 17.50 1.76
C THR A 8 -12.13 16.55 2.42
N SER A 9 -13.10 16.85 2.83
CA SER A 9 -13.89 15.91 3.42
C SER A 9 -14.19 14.80 2.52
N LYS A 10 -13.96 14.96 1.37
CA LYS A 10 -14.14 13.99 0.53
C LYS A 10 -13.11 13.09 0.52
N LEU A 11 -12.01 13.35 0.98
CA LEU A 11 -11.01 12.50 1.03
C LEU A 11 -11.22 11.69 2.14
N PRO A 12 -11.69 10.66 1.99
CA PRO A 12 -12.07 9.95 3.00
C PRO A 12 -11.06 9.37 3.72
N THR A 13 -9.98 9.43 3.31
CA THR A 13 -9.34 8.40 3.82
C THR A 13 -8.21 8.81 4.52
N ALA A 14 -8.21 8.66 5.77
CA ALA A 14 -7.03 8.60 6.57
C ALA A 14 -6.28 7.37 6.12
N PRO A 15 -4.97 7.37 6.14
CA PRO A 15 -4.21 6.19 5.81
C PRO A 15 -4.53 5.06 6.77
N LYS A 16 -4.55 3.87 6.24
CA LYS A 16 -4.76 2.67 7.03
C LYS A 16 -3.50 1.85 7.00
N ARG A 17 -3.38 0.95 7.95
CA ARG A 17 -2.22 0.08 7.99
C ARG A 17 -2.53 -1.18 7.22
N TYR A 18 -1.62 -1.57 6.36
CA TYR A 18 -1.78 -2.77 5.54
C TYR A 18 -0.58 -3.69 5.72
N ASP A 19 -0.87 -4.99 5.77
CA ASP A 19 0.16 -5.99 5.69
C ASP A 19 0.28 -6.43 4.25
N VAL A 20 1.48 -6.52 3.74
CA VAL A 20 1.74 -6.89 2.35
C VAL A 20 2.33 -8.29 2.30
N PHE A 21 1.79 -9.09 1.41
CA PHE A 21 2.15 -10.50 1.30
C PHE A 21 2.50 -10.87 -0.13
N LEU A 22 3.37 -11.87 -0.26
CA LEU A 22 3.55 -12.57 -1.51
C LEU A 22 3.16 -14.01 -1.22
N HIS A 23 2.03 -14.45 -1.78
CA HIS A 23 1.45 -15.73 -1.45
C HIS A 23 1.20 -15.77 0.07
N ASP A 24 1.80 -16.69 0.78
CA ASP A 24 1.62 -16.78 2.22
C ASP A 24 2.73 -16.09 3.00
N LEU A 25 3.66 -15.47 2.32
CA LEU A 25 4.80 -14.86 2.96
C LEU A 25 4.53 -13.39 3.28
N TRP A 26 4.58 -13.05 4.53
CA TRP A 26 4.45 -11.66 4.96
C TRP A 26 5.74 -10.90 4.64
N LEU A 27 5.62 -9.79 3.96
CA LEU A 27 6.78 -9.00 3.55
C LEU A 27 6.97 -7.75 4.36
N GLY A 28 5.93 -7.20 4.89
CA GLY A 28 6.06 -5.97 5.67
C GLY A 28 4.72 -5.28 5.83
N THR A 29 4.74 -4.17 6.56
CA THR A 29 3.56 -3.38 6.85
C THR A 29 3.80 -1.96 6.40
N SER A 30 2.77 -1.31 5.90
CA SER A 30 2.87 0.09 5.53
C SER A 30 1.54 0.77 5.75
N GLU A 31 1.60 2.07 6.03
CA GLU A 31 0.39 2.88 6.08
C GLU A 31 0.20 3.52 4.72
N ALA A 32 -1.00 3.44 4.22
CA ALA A 32 -1.31 4.02 2.91
C ALA A 32 -2.81 4.20 2.80
N VAL A 33 -3.22 4.98 1.80
CA VAL A 33 -4.63 5.23 1.59
C VAL A 33 -5.29 4.13 0.77
N SER A 34 -4.52 3.24 0.21
CA SER A 34 -5.07 2.12 -0.56
C SER A 34 -4.13 0.94 -0.49
N PRO A 35 -4.62 -0.27 -0.74
CA PRO A 35 -3.75 -1.45 -0.74
C PRO A 35 -2.63 -1.36 -1.76
N GLU A 36 -2.92 -0.78 -2.91
CA GLU A 36 -1.91 -0.66 -3.96
C GLU A 36 -0.75 0.21 -3.54
N LYS A 37 -1.08 1.31 -2.86
CA LYS A 37 -0.02 2.19 -2.40
C LYS A 37 0.78 1.54 -1.30
N ALA A 38 0.15 0.74 -0.48
CA ALA A 38 0.86 0.00 0.56
C ALA A 38 1.86 -0.97 -0.06
N ILE A 39 1.44 -1.67 -1.10
CA ILE A 39 2.33 -2.59 -1.80
C ILE A 39 3.52 -1.83 -2.36
N ASN A 40 3.28 -0.70 -3.02
CA ASN A 40 4.37 0.10 -3.54
C ASN A 40 5.32 0.54 -2.44
N ASN A 41 4.79 0.99 -1.33
CA ASN A 41 5.63 1.44 -0.22
C ASN A 41 6.55 0.33 0.28
N VAL A 42 6.01 -0.87 0.43
CA VAL A 42 6.80 -1.99 0.92
C VAL A 42 7.85 -2.38 -0.12
N VAL A 43 7.47 -2.41 -1.38
CA VAL A 43 8.41 -2.77 -2.45
C VAL A 43 9.58 -1.79 -2.48
N TRP A 44 9.29 -0.51 -2.38
CA TRP A 44 10.36 0.48 -2.38
C TRP A 44 11.21 0.43 -1.13
N THR A 45 10.56 0.33 0.02
CA THR A 45 11.27 0.38 1.29
C THR A 45 12.24 -0.79 1.43
N HIS A 46 11.86 -1.96 0.94
CA HIS A 46 12.67 -3.14 1.08
C HIS A 46 13.47 -3.50 -0.17
N GLY A 47 13.40 -2.65 -1.19
CA GLY A 47 14.16 -2.88 -2.40
C GLY A 47 13.74 -4.10 -3.18
N LEU A 48 12.47 -4.44 -3.12
CA LEU A 48 12.00 -5.69 -3.71
C LEU A 48 12.02 -5.68 -5.24
N TYR A 49 12.09 -4.51 -5.84
CA TYR A 49 12.20 -4.43 -7.28
C TYR A 49 13.46 -5.15 -7.79
N GLY A 50 14.49 -5.20 -6.98
CA GLY A 50 15.71 -5.88 -7.38
C GLY A 50 15.77 -7.32 -6.95
N ILE A 51 14.75 -7.79 -6.23
CA ILE A 51 14.74 -9.12 -5.67
C ILE A 51 13.68 -9.99 -6.30
N LEU A 52 12.48 -9.44 -6.48
CA LEU A 52 11.36 -10.21 -6.99
C LEU A 52 11.26 -10.09 -8.49
N THR A 53 10.81 -11.15 -9.14
CA THR A 53 10.57 -11.10 -10.57
C THR A 53 9.31 -10.29 -10.82
N ARG A 54 9.10 -9.92 -12.08
CA ARG A 54 7.90 -9.18 -12.44
C ARG A 54 6.63 -9.98 -12.11
N SER A 55 6.66 -11.27 -12.35
CA SER A 55 5.52 -12.11 -12.01
C SER A 55 5.23 -12.08 -10.53
N GLU A 56 6.27 -12.15 -9.72
CA GLU A 56 6.10 -12.09 -8.28
C GLU A 56 5.57 -10.75 -7.83
N LEU A 57 6.06 -9.66 -8.43
CA LEU A 57 5.55 -8.34 -8.09
C LEU A 57 4.06 -8.22 -8.40
N ASN A 58 3.61 -8.86 -9.46
CA ASN A 58 2.20 -8.82 -9.82
C ASN A 58 1.33 -9.66 -8.89
N GLU A 59 1.93 -10.54 -8.12
CA GLU A 59 1.19 -11.40 -7.21
C GLU A 59 1.14 -10.87 -5.78
N LEU A 60 1.74 -9.73 -5.55
CA LEU A 60 1.70 -9.15 -4.22
C LEU A 60 0.28 -8.68 -3.89
N TYR A 61 -0.09 -8.81 -2.66
CA TYR A 61 -1.37 -8.28 -2.21
C TYR A 61 -1.24 -7.70 -0.81
N ALA A 62 -2.18 -6.85 -0.47
CA ALA A 62 -2.19 -6.21 0.83
C ALA A 62 -3.53 -6.44 1.50
N ARG A 63 -3.50 -6.59 2.81
CA ARG A 63 -4.70 -6.77 3.62
C ARG A 63 -4.66 -5.74 4.73
N GLU A 64 -5.81 -5.20 5.06
CA GLU A 64 -5.88 -4.26 6.16
C GLU A 64 -5.45 -4.98 7.42
N ALA A 65 -4.52 -4.38 8.11
CA ALA A 65 -4.07 -4.95 9.38
C ALA A 65 -5.09 -4.66 10.45
N ALA A 66 -5.28 -5.61 11.29
CA ALA A 66 -6.28 -5.48 12.34
C ALA A 66 -5.84 -4.50 13.42
#